data_b5401e7369c5321d33d38bfb73e9245a
#
_entry.id   b5401e7369c5321d33d38bfb73e9245a
#
_cell.length_a   1.000
_cell.length_b   1.000
_cell.length_c   1.000
_cell.angle_alpha   90.00
_cell.angle_beta   90.00
_cell.angle_gamma   90.00
#
_symmetry.space_group_name_H-M   'P 1'
#
loop_
_entity.id
_entity.type
_entity.pdbx_description
1 polymer ?
#
loop_
_entity_poly.entity_id
_entity_poly.type
_entity_poly.pdbx_seq_one_letter_code
_entity_poly.pdbx_strand_id
1 'polypeptide(L)'
;PWSKDAMTFEEAAEIGTKKVIRDHSTIGVVVITDGSVTGIERGSYIEAEERVIDELKSMNKPFVVILNSLTPKDEKTELLRNELEEKYEVPILPVNVEQMEEPDIENILETVLYDFPLNEIRINISKWVEGLEKNHWIKESIISTLKQCIANLQKIRDIDDIVNGFENLEFLDGVTVENVELGEGVVNIQLSTKQELFYNVLEEKSGFKIEEDSQLLNLVTTL
;
A
#
# COMPACT_ATOMS: atom_id res chain seq x y z
N PRO A 1 27.29 -27.96 8.14
CA PRO A 1 26.21 -28.92 8.07
C PRO A 1 25.26 -28.68 6.88
N TRP A 2 25.44 -27.60 6.09
CA TRP A 2 24.52 -27.24 4.98
C TRP A 2 25.03 -27.69 3.61
N SER A 3 26.31 -28.03 3.51
CA SER A 3 26.88 -28.68 2.34
C SER A 3 27.76 -29.85 2.74
N LYS A 4 27.85 -30.86 1.86
CA LYS A 4 28.74 -32.00 2.03
C LYS A 4 30.13 -31.74 1.39
N ASP A 5 30.20 -30.72 0.53
CA ASP A 5 31.40 -30.34 -0.19
C ASP A 5 32.09 -29.13 0.47
N ALA A 6 33.40 -29.05 0.33
CA ALA A 6 34.18 -27.90 0.76
C ALA A 6 33.81 -26.67 -0.09
N MET A 7 33.49 -25.58 0.54
CA MET A 7 33.12 -24.30 -0.11
C MET A 7 33.97 -23.16 0.44
N THR A 8 34.09 -22.08 -0.30
CA THR A 8 34.75 -20.86 0.17
C THR A 8 33.98 -20.18 1.28
N PHE A 9 34.64 -19.30 2.02
CA PHE A 9 33.98 -18.50 3.07
C PHE A 9 32.87 -17.59 2.46
N GLU A 10 33.12 -17.04 1.31
CA GLU A 10 32.16 -16.20 0.57
C GLU A 10 30.92 -16.99 0.16
N GLU A 11 31.08 -18.17 -0.43
CA GLU A 11 29.95 -19.04 -0.78
C GLU A 11 29.15 -19.47 0.46
N ALA A 12 29.83 -19.77 1.56
CA ALA A 12 29.17 -20.14 2.81
C ALA A 12 28.38 -18.99 3.42
N ALA A 13 28.93 -17.77 3.36
CA ALA A 13 28.26 -16.55 3.82
C ALA A 13 27.03 -16.25 2.96
N GLU A 14 27.14 -16.34 1.65
CA GLU A 14 26.03 -16.11 0.72
C GLU A 14 24.88 -17.10 0.94
N ILE A 15 25.17 -18.40 1.00
CA ILE A 15 24.17 -19.44 1.26
C ILE A 15 23.51 -19.22 2.63
N GLY A 16 24.30 -18.87 3.65
CA GLY A 16 23.81 -18.61 4.99
C GLY A 16 22.86 -17.42 5.03
N THR A 17 23.23 -16.31 4.40
CA THR A 17 22.43 -15.09 4.32
C THR A 17 21.13 -15.35 3.57
N LYS A 18 21.19 -15.99 2.38
CA LYS A 18 20.00 -16.38 1.62
C LYS A 18 19.03 -17.22 2.44
N LYS A 19 19.54 -18.18 3.19
CA LYS A 19 18.72 -19.06 4.01
C LYS A 19 18.07 -18.32 5.16
N VAL A 20 18.79 -17.43 5.84
CA VAL A 20 18.22 -16.58 6.91
C VAL A 20 17.12 -15.68 6.36
N ILE A 21 17.37 -15.01 5.26
CA ILE A 21 16.37 -14.13 4.64
C ILE A 21 15.14 -14.94 4.23
N ARG A 22 15.31 -16.07 3.57
CA ARG A 22 14.20 -16.86 3.05
C ARG A 22 13.39 -17.55 4.13
N ASP A 23 14.05 -18.18 5.09
CA ASP A 23 13.42 -19.14 6.02
C ASP A 23 13.10 -18.53 7.40
N HIS A 24 13.79 -17.41 7.78
CA HIS A 24 13.74 -16.89 9.14
C HIS A 24 13.39 -15.40 9.26
N SER A 25 13.35 -14.64 8.16
CA SER A 25 12.94 -13.23 8.21
C SER A 25 11.57 -13.02 7.59
N THR A 26 10.80 -12.13 8.19
CA THR A 26 9.49 -11.70 7.70
C THR A 26 9.63 -10.52 6.74
N ILE A 27 10.56 -9.62 7.03
CA ILE A 27 10.86 -8.41 6.26
C ILE A 27 12.35 -8.32 5.97
N GLY A 28 12.72 -7.57 4.93
CA GLY A 28 14.09 -7.23 4.59
C GLY A 28 14.37 -5.74 4.72
N VAL A 29 15.58 -5.41 5.14
CA VAL A 29 16.10 -4.04 5.09
C VAL A 29 17.43 -4.08 4.34
N VAL A 30 17.48 -3.44 3.18
CA VAL A 30 18.70 -3.31 2.38
C VAL A 30 19.32 -1.96 2.67
N VAL A 31 20.57 -1.95 3.06
CA VAL A 31 21.31 -0.70 3.27
C VAL A 31 22.29 -0.49 2.14
N ILE A 32 22.08 0.57 1.36
CA ILE A 32 22.96 1.03 0.29
C ILE A 32 23.57 2.38 0.70
N THR A 33 24.51 2.91 -0.06
CA THR A 33 25.16 4.19 0.26
C THR A 33 25.29 5.08 -0.99
N ASP A 34 25.26 6.38 -0.76
CA ASP A 34 25.62 7.39 -1.76
C ASP A 34 27.14 7.56 -1.95
N GLY A 35 27.96 6.85 -1.14
CA GLY A 35 29.41 6.93 -1.12
C GLY A 35 29.97 7.95 -0.11
N SER A 36 29.14 8.76 0.54
CA SER A 36 29.59 9.77 1.50
C SER A 36 30.06 9.18 2.83
N VAL A 37 29.52 8.03 3.22
CA VAL A 37 29.71 7.43 4.56
C VAL A 37 31.01 6.64 4.67
N THR A 38 31.43 5.96 3.61
CA THR A 38 32.50 4.94 3.69
C THR A 38 33.82 5.38 3.11
N GLY A 39 33.87 6.51 2.36
CA GLY A 39 35.04 6.92 1.59
C GLY A 39 35.35 6.03 0.37
N ILE A 40 34.48 5.08 0.05
CA ILE A 40 34.52 4.26 -1.17
C ILE A 40 33.50 4.84 -2.15
N GLU A 41 33.89 5.02 -3.39
CA GLU A 41 33.01 5.58 -4.42
C GLU A 41 31.79 4.67 -4.63
N ARG A 42 30.61 5.29 -4.79
CA ARG A 42 29.32 4.60 -5.01
C ARG A 42 29.41 3.56 -6.13
N GLY A 43 30.12 3.86 -7.21
CA GLY A 43 30.28 2.92 -8.33
C GLY A 43 30.76 1.52 -7.96
N SER A 44 31.50 1.38 -6.86
CA SER A 44 32.01 0.11 -6.36
C SER A 44 30.94 -0.79 -5.72
N TYR A 45 29.78 -0.22 -5.38
CA TYR A 45 28.68 -0.93 -4.70
C TYR A 45 27.56 -1.36 -5.66
N ILE A 46 27.43 -0.76 -6.84
CA ILE A 46 26.27 -0.90 -7.71
C ILE A 46 25.99 -2.37 -8.06
N GLU A 47 27.01 -3.14 -8.42
CA GLU A 47 26.83 -4.55 -8.80
C GLU A 47 26.29 -5.41 -7.63
N ALA A 48 26.81 -5.17 -6.43
CA ALA A 48 26.35 -5.87 -5.22
C ALA A 48 24.94 -5.43 -4.82
N GLU A 49 24.63 -4.14 -4.95
CA GLU A 49 23.33 -3.55 -4.69
C GLU A 49 22.25 -4.16 -5.61
N GLU A 50 22.49 -4.16 -6.92
CA GLU A 50 21.58 -4.76 -7.91
C GLU A 50 21.31 -6.23 -7.60
N ARG A 51 22.34 -7.01 -7.35
CA ARG A 51 22.23 -8.42 -7.04
C ARG A 51 21.37 -8.69 -5.81
N VAL A 52 21.57 -7.93 -4.72
CA VAL A 52 20.82 -8.13 -3.47
C VAL A 52 19.35 -7.72 -3.63
N ILE A 53 19.08 -6.62 -4.34
CA ILE A 53 17.71 -6.16 -4.59
C ILE A 53 16.96 -7.16 -5.46
N ASP A 54 17.57 -7.64 -6.55
CA ASP A 54 16.97 -8.64 -7.43
C ASP A 54 16.71 -9.97 -6.70
N GLU A 55 17.61 -10.35 -5.81
CA GLU A 55 17.44 -11.54 -5.00
C GLU A 55 16.24 -11.43 -4.05
N LEU A 56 16.07 -10.29 -3.35
CA LEU A 56 14.93 -10.04 -2.47
C LEU A 56 13.61 -9.99 -3.25
N LYS A 57 13.59 -9.33 -4.41
CA LYS A 57 12.43 -9.34 -5.31
C LYS A 57 12.04 -10.76 -5.72
N SER A 58 13.03 -11.60 -6.05
CA SER A 58 12.78 -12.99 -6.44
C SER A 58 12.18 -13.84 -5.34
N MET A 59 12.41 -13.46 -4.07
CA MET A 59 11.86 -14.14 -2.89
C MET A 59 10.44 -13.68 -2.55
N ASN A 60 9.94 -12.64 -3.22
CA ASN A 60 8.63 -12.03 -2.97
C ASN A 60 8.40 -11.65 -1.49
N LYS A 61 9.44 -11.16 -0.83
CA LYS A 61 9.37 -10.69 0.56
C LYS A 61 9.26 -9.18 0.61
N PRO A 62 8.47 -8.62 1.53
CA PRO A 62 8.45 -7.18 1.76
C PRO A 62 9.84 -6.71 2.20
N PHE A 63 10.33 -5.66 1.57
CA PHE A 63 11.60 -5.04 1.97
C PHE A 63 11.62 -3.55 1.65
N VAL A 64 12.47 -2.83 2.34
CA VAL A 64 12.75 -1.41 2.13
C VAL A 64 14.24 -1.23 1.87
N VAL A 65 14.57 -0.22 1.08
CA VAL A 65 15.96 0.16 0.82
C VAL A 65 16.27 1.45 1.56
N ILE A 66 17.30 1.43 2.40
CA ILE A 66 17.84 2.60 3.09
C ILE A 66 19.04 3.11 2.28
N LEU A 67 18.95 4.35 1.80
CA LEU A 67 20.07 5.05 1.22
C LEU A 67 20.83 5.79 2.34
N ASN A 68 21.91 5.15 2.84
CA ASN A 68 22.72 5.73 3.90
C ASN A 68 23.59 6.88 3.36
N SER A 69 23.33 8.09 3.83
CA SER A 69 24.00 9.33 3.44
C SER A 69 24.33 10.18 4.66
N LEU A 70 25.45 10.89 4.63
CA LEU A 70 25.77 11.91 5.63
C LEU A 70 24.82 13.12 5.55
N THR A 71 24.24 13.37 4.37
CA THR A 71 23.35 14.50 4.10
C THR A 71 22.06 14.02 3.41
N PRO A 72 21.19 13.27 4.12
CA PRO A 72 20.02 12.62 3.52
C PRO A 72 18.99 13.61 2.91
N LYS A 73 19.02 14.88 3.34
CA LYS A 73 18.09 15.92 2.88
C LYS A 73 18.66 16.82 1.78
N ASP A 74 19.86 16.54 1.30
CA ASP A 74 20.49 17.31 0.23
C ASP A 74 19.87 16.97 -1.13
N GLU A 75 19.80 17.98 -2.00
CA GLU A 75 19.25 17.84 -3.36
C GLU A 75 19.91 16.68 -4.14
N LYS A 76 21.21 16.46 -3.97
CA LYS A 76 21.92 15.35 -4.61
C LYS A 76 21.44 13.99 -4.15
N THR A 77 21.21 13.85 -2.85
CA THR A 77 20.71 12.60 -2.26
C THR A 77 19.28 12.33 -2.69
N GLU A 78 18.46 13.38 -2.75
CA GLU A 78 17.08 13.28 -3.25
C GLU A 78 17.00 12.92 -4.73
N LEU A 79 17.86 13.49 -5.58
CA LEU A 79 17.96 13.12 -6.99
C LEU A 79 18.36 11.65 -7.13
N LEU A 80 19.39 11.23 -6.40
CA LEU A 80 19.83 9.83 -6.40
C LEU A 80 18.73 8.89 -5.92
N ARG A 81 17.99 9.25 -4.88
CA ARG A 81 16.83 8.50 -4.41
C ARG A 81 15.82 8.29 -5.55
N ASN A 82 15.42 9.35 -6.22
CA ASN A 82 14.45 9.29 -7.31
C ASN A 82 14.92 8.38 -8.47
N GLU A 83 16.20 8.50 -8.86
CA GLU A 83 16.80 7.63 -9.88
C GLU A 83 16.77 6.15 -9.49
N LEU A 84 17.04 5.87 -8.21
CA LEU A 84 17.05 4.50 -7.70
C LEU A 84 15.65 3.94 -7.51
N GLU A 85 14.69 4.75 -7.08
CA GLU A 85 13.28 4.34 -7.00
C GLU A 85 12.71 3.99 -8.37
N GLU A 86 13.01 4.81 -9.39
CA GLU A 86 12.64 4.53 -10.77
C GLU A 86 13.30 3.24 -11.29
N LYS A 87 14.59 3.06 -10.99
CA LYS A 87 15.36 1.90 -11.44
C LYS A 87 14.91 0.60 -10.80
N TYR A 88 14.71 0.63 -9.48
CA TYR A 88 14.43 -0.58 -8.71
C TYR A 88 12.95 -0.80 -8.42
N GLU A 89 12.08 0.16 -8.70
CA GLU A 89 10.63 0.08 -8.42
C GLU A 89 10.32 -0.33 -6.96
N VAL A 90 11.13 0.15 -6.02
CA VAL A 90 10.98 -0.09 -4.58
C VAL A 90 11.19 1.21 -3.81
N PRO A 91 10.56 1.38 -2.64
CA PRO A 91 10.76 2.56 -1.81
C PRO A 91 12.21 2.66 -1.35
N ILE A 92 12.78 3.87 -1.46
CA ILE A 92 14.14 4.17 -1.00
C ILE A 92 14.10 5.31 -0.02
N LEU A 93 14.56 5.07 1.20
CA LEU A 93 14.57 6.03 2.29
C LEU A 93 15.98 6.58 2.51
N PRO A 94 16.24 7.87 2.20
CA PRO A 94 17.49 8.52 2.56
C PRO A 94 17.54 8.73 4.08
N VAL A 95 18.54 8.17 4.73
CA VAL A 95 18.72 8.26 6.18
C VAL A 95 20.22 8.35 6.51
N ASN A 96 20.57 9.12 7.53
CA ASN A 96 21.89 9.02 8.16
C ASN A 96 21.81 7.96 9.26
N VAL A 97 22.29 6.75 8.98
CA VAL A 97 22.16 5.62 9.90
C VAL A 97 22.88 5.86 11.24
N GLU A 98 23.96 6.65 11.25
CA GLU A 98 24.69 7.00 12.49
C GLU A 98 23.89 7.97 13.37
N GLN A 99 23.05 8.81 12.77
CA GLN A 99 22.25 9.84 13.44
C GLN A 99 20.74 9.53 13.41
N MET A 100 20.40 8.27 13.19
CA MET A 100 18.99 7.84 13.08
C MET A 100 18.27 8.01 14.42
N GLU A 101 17.10 8.63 14.36
CA GLU A 101 16.21 8.87 15.50
C GLU A 101 14.95 8.01 15.40
N GLU A 102 14.14 8.00 16.46
CA GLU A 102 12.90 7.21 16.53
C GLU A 102 11.94 7.44 15.35
N PRO A 103 11.71 8.70 14.87
CA PRO A 103 10.87 8.93 13.69
C PRO A 103 11.39 8.29 12.39
N ASP A 104 12.72 8.18 12.24
CA ASP A 104 13.30 7.51 11.07
C ASP A 104 13.02 6.01 11.10
N ILE A 105 13.09 5.40 12.29
CA ILE A 105 12.80 3.98 12.49
C ILE A 105 11.31 3.71 12.25
N GLU A 106 10.44 4.57 12.76
CA GLU A 106 8.99 4.47 12.52
C GLU A 106 8.68 4.54 11.03
N ASN A 107 9.25 5.49 10.30
CA ASN A 107 9.07 5.63 8.85
C ASN A 107 9.58 4.41 8.07
N ILE A 108 10.72 3.83 8.47
CA ILE A 108 11.24 2.60 7.85
C ILE A 108 10.28 1.43 8.06
N LEU A 109 9.78 1.25 9.29
CA LEU A 109 8.85 0.19 9.61
C LEU A 109 7.51 0.38 8.90
N GLU A 110 6.97 1.57 8.90
CA GLU A 110 5.75 1.92 8.19
C GLU A 110 5.89 1.62 6.70
N THR A 111 6.95 2.10 6.06
CA THR A 111 7.20 1.88 4.64
C THR A 111 7.27 0.39 4.29
N VAL A 112 7.93 -0.42 5.11
CA VAL A 112 8.01 -1.86 4.84
C VAL A 112 6.68 -2.56 5.08
N LEU A 113 5.86 -2.10 6.02
CA LEU A 113 4.55 -2.67 6.30
C LEU A 113 3.55 -2.40 5.17
N TYR A 114 3.64 -1.25 4.51
CA TYR A 114 2.85 -0.96 3.31
C TYR A 114 3.21 -1.84 2.11
N ASP A 115 4.37 -2.49 2.12
CA ASP A 115 4.79 -3.46 1.09
C ASP A 115 4.25 -4.89 1.34
N PHE A 116 3.52 -5.11 2.44
CA PHE A 116 2.86 -6.38 2.72
C PHE A 116 1.73 -6.67 1.74
N PRO A 117 1.44 -7.97 1.52
CA PRO A 117 0.35 -8.35 0.63
C PRO A 117 -0.99 -7.86 1.17
N LEU A 118 -1.82 -7.35 0.27
CA LEU A 118 -3.21 -7.03 0.54
C LEU A 118 -4.05 -8.32 0.42
N ASN A 119 -4.62 -8.77 1.54
CA ASN A 119 -5.37 -10.01 1.60
C ASN A 119 -6.89 -9.80 1.52
N GLU A 120 -7.39 -8.72 2.13
CA GLU A 120 -8.83 -8.45 2.22
C GLU A 120 -9.12 -6.94 2.18
N ILE A 121 -10.15 -6.57 1.44
CA ILE A 121 -10.70 -5.22 1.42
C ILE A 121 -12.13 -5.30 1.91
N ARG A 122 -12.42 -4.59 2.99
CA ARG A 122 -13.78 -4.45 3.56
C ARG A 122 -14.34 -3.10 3.16
N ILE A 123 -15.41 -3.12 2.39
CA ILE A 123 -16.09 -1.90 1.95
C ILE A 123 -17.33 -1.71 2.82
N ASN A 124 -17.34 -0.62 3.57
CA ASN A 124 -18.48 -0.19 4.35
C ASN A 124 -19.26 0.86 3.57
N ILE A 125 -20.56 0.69 3.47
CA ILE A 125 -21.47 1.65 2.82
C ILE A 125 -22.75 1.77 3.62
N SER A 126 -23.54 2.81 3.37
CA SER A 126 -24.82 3.01 4.03
C SER A 126 -25.74 1.79 3.90
N LYS A 127 -26.33 1.34 5.00
CA LYS A 127 -27.16 0.12 5.08
C LYS A 127 -28.32 0.07 4.09
N TRP A 128 -28.87 1.24 3.72
CA TRP A 128 -29.92 1.29 2.72
C TRP A 128 -29.45 0.86 1.34
N VAL A 129 -28.16 1.12 0.99
CA VAL A 129 -27.55 0.62 -0.27
C VAL A 129 -27.43 -0.91 -0.21
N GLU A 130 -27.05 -1.45 0.95
CA GLU A 130 -26.98 -2.92 1.13
C GLU A 130 -28.36 -3.58 0.91
N GLY A 131 -29.45 -2.90 1.27
CA GLY A 131 -30.82 -3.35 1.07
C GLY A 131 -31.32 -3.33 -0.37
N LEU A 132 -30.61 -2.66 -1.31
CA LEU A 132 -31.00 -2.62 -2.71
C LEU A 132 -30.86 -3.99 -3.39
N GLU A 133 -31.56 -4.18 -4.51
CA GLU A 133 -31.43 -5.35 -5.35
C GLU A 133 -30.00 -5.50 -5.91
N LYS A 134 -29.58 -6.75 -6.17
CA LYS A 134 -28.21 -7.03 -6.64
C LYS A 134 -27.87 -6.35 -7.97
N ASN A 135 -28.84 -6.18 -8.84
CA ASN A 135 -28.75 -5.55 -10.16
C ASN A 135 -29.05 -4.03 -10.13
N HIS A 136 -29.15 -3.43 -8.95
CA HIS A 136 -29.33 -1.98 -8.85
C HIS A 136 -28.06 -1.28 -9.31
N TRP A 137 -28.21 -0.22 -10.14
CA TRP A 137 -27.12 0.47 -10.80
C TRP A 137 -26.02 0.97 -9.82
N ILE A 138 -26.38 1.38 -8.60
CA ILE A 138 -25.42 1.79 -7.57
C ILE A 138 -24.51 0.62 -7.20
N LYS A 139 -25.08 -0.56 -6.92
CA LYS A 139 -24.31 -1.76 -6.60
C LYS A 139 -23.45 -2.22 -7.76
N GLU A 140 -23.98 -2.20 -8.96
CA GLU A 140 -23.24 -2.57 -10.18
C GLU A 140 -22.05 -1.62 -10.39
N SER A 141 -22.23 -0.32 -10.20
CA SER A 141 -21.16 0.67 -10.30
C SER A 141 -20.06 0.42 -9.30
N ILE A 142 -20.40 0.18 -8.03
CA ILE A 142 -19.43 -0.12 -6.97
C ILE A 142 -18.67 -1.42 -7.30
N ILE A 143 -19.37 -2.48 -7.67
CA ILE A 143 -18.76 -3.79 -8.00
C ILE A 143 -17.87 -3.69 -9.24
N SER A 144 -18.30 -2.93 -10.27
CA SER A 144 -17.51 -2.78 -11.49
C SER A 144 -16.23 -1.98 -11.23
N THR A 145 -16.32 -0.90 -10.48
CA THR A 145 -15.14 -0.10 -10.06
C THR A 145 -14.17 -0.97 -9.26
N LEU A 146 -14.69 -1.69 -8.26
CA LEU A 146 -13.86 -2.60 -7.47
C LEU A 146 -13.14 -3.63 -8.34
N LYS A 147 -13.84 -4.26 -9.29
CA LYS A 147 -13.24 -5.26 -10.19
C LYS A 147 -12.15 -4.67 -11.08
N GLN A 148 -12.31 -3.42 -11.53
CA GLN A 148 -11.29 -2.74 -12.32
C GLN A 148 -10.03 -2.44 -11.50
N CYS A 149 -10.20 -2.00 -10.26
CA CYS A 149 -9.09 -1.68 -9.38
C CYS A 149 -8.35 -2.95 -8.91
N ILE A 150 -9.07 -4.00 -8.50
CA ILE A 150 -8.48 -5.24 -7.94
C ILE A 150 -7.52 -5.93 -8.90
N ALA A 151 -7.68 -5.78 -10.22
CA ALA A 151 -6.85 -6.49 -11.19
C ALA A 151 -5.34 -6.22 -11.03
N ASN A 152 -4.97 -5.08 -10.47
CA ASN A 152 -3.59 -4.63 -10.31
C ASN A 152 -3.10 -4.61 -8.86
N LEU A 153 -3.97 -4.93 -7.89
CA LEU A 153 -3.64 -4.84 -6.46
C LEU A 153 -2.88 -6.08 -5.99
N GLN A 154 -1.76 -5.83 -5.34
CA GLN A 154 -0.97 -6.88 -4.71
C GLN A 154 -0.57 -6.52 -3.28
N LYS A 155 -0.37 -5.24 -2.98
CA LYS A 155 0.19 -4.73 -1.74
C LYS A 155 -0.73 -3.69 -1.10
N ILE A 156 -0.55 -3.47 0.19
CA ILE A 156 -1.34 -2.49 0.94
C ILE A 156 -1.18 -1.07 0.34
N ARG A 157 0.00 -0.72 -0.15
CA ARG A 157 0.25 0.59 -0.78
C ARG A 157 -0.57 0.84 -2.05
N ASP A 158 -1.07 -0.21 -2.69
CA ASP A 158 -1.85 -0.06 -3.91
C ASP A 158 -3.31 0.36 -3.62
N ILE A 159 -3.64 0.58 -2.34
CA ILE A 159 -5.00 0.97 -1.92
C ILE A 159 -5.43 2.32 -2.46
N ASP A 160 -4.48 3.21 -2.72
CA ASP A 160 -4.76 4.53 -3.29
C ASP A 160 -5.43 4.43 -4.66
N ASP A 161 -5.11 3.40 -5.44
CA ASP A 161 -5.76 3.15 -6.74
C ASP A 161 -7.26 2.84 -6.56
N ILE A 162 -7.64 2.17 -5.48
CA ILE A 162 -9.06 1.92 -5.15
C ILE A 162 -9.73 3.20 -4.72
N VAL A 163 -9.11 3.96 -3.83
CA VAL A 163 -9.66 5.24 -3.35
C VAL A 163 -9.93 6.16 -4.55
N ASN A 164 -8.92 6.35 -5.41
CA ASN A 164 -9.04 7.14 -6.63
C ASN A 164 -10.12 6.60 -7.59
N GLY A 165 -10.23 5.28 -7.70
CA GLY A 165 -11.27 4.65 -8.52
C GLY A 165 -12.68 4.96 -8.03
N PHE A 166 -12.90 4.92 -6.73
CA PHE A 166 -14.19 5.24 -6.13
C PHE A 166 -14.50 6.75 -6.10
N GLU A 167 -13.50 7.62 -5.97
CA GLU A 167 -13.69 9.08 -6.03
C GLU A 167 -14.26 9.55 -7.38
N ASN A 168 -14.06 8.77 -8.44
CA ASN A 168 -14.65 9.05 -9.74
C ASN A 168 -16.17 8.76 -9.83
N LEU A 169 -16.77 8.14 -8.81
CA LEU A 169 -18.19 7.86 -8.77
C LEU A 169 -18.96 9.10 -8.28
N GLU A 170 -19.63 9.79 -9.19
CA GLU A 170 -20.32 11.07 -8.94
C GLU A 170 -21.38 11.02 -7.82
N PHE A 171 -21.90 9.84 -7.51
CA PHE A 171 -22.91 9.65 -6.46
C PHE A 171 -22.31 9.48 -5.05
N LEU A 172 -20.98 9.34 -4.94
CA LEU A 172 -20.30 9.36 -3.67
C LEU A 172 -19.98 10.81 -3.26
N ASP A 173 -20.03 11.07 -1.96
CA ASP A 173 -19.63 12.31 -1.31
C ASP A 173 -18.19 12.23 -0.81
N GLY A 174 -17.73 11.00 -0.49
CA GLY A 174 -16.36 10.75 -0.07
C GLY A 174 -16.02 9.27 0.05
N VAL A 175 -14.72 9.04 -0.01
CA VAL A 175 -14.08 7.73 0.20
C VAL A 175 -13.02 7.91 1.29
N THR A 176 -13.08 7.09 2.33
CA THR A 176 -12.14 7.20 3.45
C THR A 176 -11.60 5.83 3.84
N VAL A 177 -10.29 5.72 3.96
CA VAL A 177 -9.66 4.55 4.57
C VAL A 177 -9.80 4.70 6.08
N GLU A 178 -10.65 3.89 6.71
CA GLU A 178 -10.90 3.97 8.15
C GLU A 178 -9.80 3.32 8.98
N ASN A 179 -9.30 2.19 8.52
CA ASN A 179 -8.30 1.41 9.22
C ASN A 179 -7.54 0.49 8.26
N VAL A 180 -6.25 0.31 8.55
CA VAL A 180 -5.36 -0.64 7.87
C VAL A 180 -4.78 -1.58 8.91
N GLU A 181 -5.15 -2.85 8.85
CA GLU A 181 -4.63 -3.91 9.71
C GLU A 181 -3.39 -4.51 9.04
N LEU A 182 -2.26 -3.81 9.17
CA LEU A 182 -1.02 -4.10 8.46
C LEU A 182 -0.54 -5.54 8.65
N GLY A 183 -0.66 -6.09 9.87
CA GLY A 183 -0.26 -7.46 10.16
C GLY A 183 -1.10 -8.55 9.49
N GLU A 184 -2.36 -8.24 9.15
CA GLU A 184 -3.30 -9.16 8.52
C GLU A 184 -3.50 -8.87 7.02
N GLY A 185 -3.03 -7.71 6.55
CA GLY A 185 -3.24 -7.26 5.17
C GLY A 185 -4.70 -6.91 4.88
N VAL A 186 -5.42 -6.36 5.88
CA VAL A 186 -6.83 -6.01 5.78
C VAL A 186 -6.98 -4.49 5.73
N VAL A 187 -7.77 -3.99 4.79
CA VAL A 187 -8.06 -2.56 4.67
C VAL A 187 -9.58 -2.34 4.73
N ASN A 188 -9.99 -1.43 5.60
CA ASN A 188 -11.39 -1.03 5.76
C ASN A 188 -11.61 0.32 5.07
N ILE A 189 -12.50 0.36 4.09
CA ILE A 189 -12.85 1.55 3.32
C ILE A 189 -14.30 1.91 3.58
N GLN A 190 -14.55 3.16 3.96
CA GLN A 190 -15.89 3.72 4.10
C GLN A 190 -16.25 4.50 2.84
N LEU A 191 -17.37 4.15 2.22
CA LEU A 191 -17.98 4.89 1.12
C LEU A 191 -19.14 5.72 1.67
N SER A 192 -19.05 7.04 1.53
CA SER A 192 -20.12 7.98 1.90
C SER A 192 -20.89 8.37 0.65
N THR A 193 -22.20 8.16 0.66
CA THR A 193 -23.09 8.55 -0.43
C THR A 193 -23.63 9.93 -0.23
N LYS A 194 -23.87 10.67 -1.31
CA LYS A 194 -24.59 11.96 -1.26
C LYS A 194 -25.98 11.76 -0.67
N GLN A 195 -26.43 12.69 0.16
CA GLN A 195 -27.73 12.59 0.82
C GLN A 195 -28.88 12.57 -0.20
N GLU A 196 -28.76 13.33 -1.27
CA GLU A 196 -29.72 13.38 -2.37
C GLU A 196 -29.94 12.03 -3.03
N LEU A 197 -28.90 11.18 -3.07
CA LEU A 197 -28.99 9.85 -3.65
C LEU A 197 -30.02 8.97 -2.95
N PHE A 198 -30.09 9.06 -1.61
CA PHE A 198 -31.07 8.32 -0.82
C PHE A 198 -32.50 8.69 -1.22
N TYR A 199 -32.79 9.98 -1.32
CA TYR A 199 -34.12 10.45 -1.70
C TYR A 199 -34.49 10.10 -3.14
N ASN A 200 -33.52 10.18 -4.08
CA ASN A 200 -33.74 9.78 -5.48
C ASN A 200 -34.10 8.30 -5.58
N VAL A 201 -33.41 7.43 -4.85
CA VAL A 201 -33.72 6.00 -4.82
C VAL A 201 -35.05 5.72 -4.11
N LEU A 202 -35.37 6.47 -3.08
CA LEU A 202 -36.65 6.36 -2.40
C LEU A 202 -37.81 6.76 -3.32
N GLU A 203 -37.68 7.83 -4.11
CA GLU A 203 -38.63 8.24 -5.14
C GLU A 203 -38.77 7.16 -6.22
N GLU A 204 -37.65 6.62 -6.73
CA GLU A 204 -37.63 5.52 -7.69
C GLU A 204 -38.45 4.29 -7.22
N LYS A 205 -38.27 3.93 -5.94
CA LYS A 205 -38.93 2.74 -5.38
C LYS A 205 -40.36 2.95 -4.94
N SER A 206 -40.69 4.13 -4.43
CA SER A 206 -42.00 4.43 -3.86
C SER A 206 -42.94 5.15 -4.84
N GLY A 207 -42.40 5.86 -5.84
CA GLY A 207 -43.13 6.76 -6.72
C GLY A 207 -43.53 8.09 -6.06
N PHE A 208 -43.11 8.35 -4.82
CA PHE A 208 -43.38 9.60 -4.12
C PHE A 208 -42.16 10.52 -4.15
N LYS A 209 -42.39 11.77 -4.52
CA LYS A 209 -41.33 12.77 -4.51
C LYS A 209 -41.01 13.18 -3.06
N ILE A 210 -39.78 12.87 -2.61
CA ILE A 210 -39.28 13.14 -1.27
C ILE A 210 -37.90 13.78 -1.44
N GLU A 211 -37.73 15.00 -0.90
CA GLU A 211 -36.47 15.75 -1.02
C GLU A 211 -35.79 15.99 0.34
N GLU A 212 -36.53 15.75 1.44
CA GLU A 212 -36.03 15.97 2.80
C GLU A 212 -36.66 15.04 3.85
N ASP A 213 -36.00 14.90 5.00
CA ASP A 213 -36.45 14.05 6.11
C ASP A 213 -37.86 14.35 6.61
N SER A 214 -38.25 15.61 6.60
CA SER A 214 -39.58 16.05 7.04
C SER A 214 -40.72 15.48 6.18
N GLN A 215 -40.49 15.42 4.88
CA GLN A 215 -41.48 14.85 3.92
C GLN A 215 -41.53 13.32 4.08
N LEU A 216 -40.38 12.66 4.29
CA LEU A 216 -40.33 11.23 4.58
C LEU A 216 -41.12 10.92 5.86
N LEU A 217 -40.90 11.70 6.95
CA LEU A 217 -41.61 11.50 8.20
C LEU A 217 -43.12 11.67 8.02
N ASN A 218 -43.56 12.70 7.30
CA ASN A 218 -44.96 12.91 7.00
C ASN A 218 -45.58 11.75 6.19
N LEU A 219 -44.86 11.22 5.20
CA LEU A 219 -45.32 10.09 4.42
C LEU A 219 -45.54 8.84 5.30
N VAL A 220 -44.54 8.50 6.13
CA VAL A 220 -44.57 7.32 7.00
C VAL A 220 -45.67 7.45 8.09
N THR A 221 -45.99 8.65 8.54
CA THR A 221 -47.04 8.88 9.55
C THR A 221 -48.44 8.98 8.99
N THR A 222 -48.60 9.11 7.66
CA THR A 222 -49.88 9.26 6.98
C THR A 222 -50.36 7.94 6.32
N LEU A 223 -49.45 6.96 6.13
CA LEU A 223 -49.74 5.62 5.69
C LEU A 223 -50.25 4.71 6.81
#